data_e386e1295ecd0b8cd26fc25d94047134
#
_entry.id   e386e1295ecd0b8cd26fc25d94047134
#
_cell.length_a   1.000
_cell.length_b   1.000
_cell.length_c   1.000
_cell.angle_alpha   90.00
_cell.angle_beta   90.00
_cell.angle_gamma   90.00
#
_symmetry.space_group_name_H-M   'P 1'
#
loop_
_entity.id
_entity.type
_entity.pdbx_description
1 polymer ?
#
loop_
_entity_poly.entity_id
_entity_poly.type
_entity_poly.pdbx_seq_one_letter_code
_entity_poly.pdbx_strand_id
1 'polypeptide(L)'
;MDVEKENYKEKYGDVPTPYFLIKEMLELMPTNLFENSHNKWLDPGCGEGSFGKQVYENLMFNQTQILDINERRTTILKKNLFLLEKNEYYEEKIKENIGDDVGESNIIITDYLKWTPNIKFDVIIGNPPYNSGGLKKTPTNKVLKKDKDGETLWIQFVKKSLENLKEGGYLCFIIPSIWLKPDRAKMYE
;
A
#
# COMPACT_ATOMS: atom_id res chain seq x y z
N MET A 1 21.40 -15.13 4.79
CA MET A 1 20.82 -13.87 4.25
C MET A 1 20.64 -14.12 2.78
N ASP A 2 19.41 -14.12 2.31
CA ASP A 2 19.04 -14.61 0.99
C ASP A 2 19.53 -13.63 -0.10
N VAL A 3 20.41 -14.06 -0.97
CA VAL A 3 20.95 -13.29 -2.10
C VAL A 3 19.81 -12.84 -3.02
N GLU A 4 18.73 -13.59 -3.10
CA GLU A 4 17.51 -13.20 -3.81
C GLU A 4 16.85 -11.99 -3.18
N LYS A 5 16.76 -11.91 -1.86
CA LYS A 5 16.15 -10.81 -1.11
C LYS A 5 16.91 -9.48 -1.29
N GLU A 6 18.23 -9.51 -1.41
CA GLU A 6 19.05 -8.34 -1.72
C GLU A 6 18.83 -7.85 -3.17
N ASN A 7 18.76 -8.77 -4.12
CA ASN A 7 18.48 -8.44 -5.53
C ASN A 7 17.08 -7.80 -5.73
N TYR A 8 16.08 -8.24 -4.97
CA TYR A 8 14.72 -7.67 -5.05
C TYR A 8 14.63 -6.27 -4.43
N LYS A 9 15.31 -6.03 -3.29
CA LYS A 9 15.41 -4.68 -2.69
C LYS A 9 16.02 -3.67 -3.64
N GLU A 10 17.10 -4.04 -4.34
CA GLU A 10 17.74 -3.16 -5.30
C GLU A 10 16.88 -2.92 -6.55
N LYS A 11 16.16 -3.94 -7.01
CA LYS A 11 15.37 -3.91 -8.24
C LYS A 11 14.03 -3.18 -8.09
N TYR A 12 13.38 -3.33 -6.95
CA TYR A 12 12.00 -2.83 -6.74
C TYR A 12 11.89 -1.72 -5.69
N GLY A 13 12.98 -1.40 -4.97
CA GLY A 13 12.97 -0.36 -3.95
C GLY A 13 12.17 -0.73 -2.70
N ASP A 14 12.06 -2.03 -2.44
CA ASP A 14 11.26 -2.57 -1.35
C ASP A 14 11.87 -2.23 0.02
N VAL A 15 11.18 -1.40 0.78
CA VAL A 15 11.54 -0.99 2.14
C VAL A 15 10.42 -1.41 3.08
N PRO A 16 10.63 -2.48 3.88
CA PRO A 16 9.61 -2.90 4.83
C PRO A 16 9.32 -1.79 5.84
N THR A 17 8.04 -1.51 6.03
CA THR A 17 7.59 -0.49 6.98
C THR A 17 7.56 -1.08 8.38
N PRO A 18 8.22 -0.45 9.39
CA PRO A 18 8.17 -0.93 10.76
C PRO A 18 6.75 -0.98 11.32
N TYR A 19 6.45 -2.04 12.05
CA TYR A 19 5.13 -2.30 12.64
C TYR A 19 4.57 -1.11 13.45
N PHE A 20 5.41 -0.49 14.29
CA PHE A 20 4.99 0.63 15.13
C PHE A 20 4.51 1.83 14.30
N LEU A 21 5.16 2.07 13.15
CA LEU A 21 4.78 3.17 12.27
C LEU A 21 3.44 2.91 11.57
N ILE A 22 3.21 1.66 11.13
CA ILE A 22 1.90 1.28 10.57
C ILE A 22 0.80 1.49 11.60
N LYS A 23 1.05 1.07 12.85
CA LYS A 23 0.12 1.25 13.95
C LYS A 23 -0.21 2.73 14.18
N GLU A 24 0.80 3.58 14.29
CA GLU A 24 0.60 5.04 14.42
C GLU A 24 -0.22 5.62 13.25
N MET A 25 0.04 5.18 12.02
CA MET A 25 -0.74 5.62 10.85
C MET A 25 -2.21 5.18 10.93
N LEU A 26 -2.48 3.97 11.40
CA LEU A 26 -3.85 3.48 11.58
C LEU A 26 -4.58 4.19 12.73
N GLU A 27 -3.87 4.58 13.78
CA GLU A 27 -4.42 5.37 14.89
C GLU A 27 -4.85 6.80 14.48
N LEU A 28 -4.33 7.32 13.36
CA LEU A 28 -4.80 8.58 12.78
C LEU A 28 -6.16 8.45 12.08
N MET A 29 -6.60 7.23 11.78
CA MET A 29 -7.86 6.99 11.09
C MET A 29 -9.04 7.02 12.05
N PRO A 30 -10.18 7.61 11.67
CA PRO A 30 -11.41 7.53 12.45
C PRO A 30 -11.84 6.08 12.69
N THR A 31 -12.22 5.74 13.93
CA THR A 31 -12.58 4.37 14.35
C THR A 31 -13.74 3.79 13.53
N ASN A 32 -14.72 4.61 13.16
CA ASN A 32 -15.86 4.20 12.35
C ASN A 32 -15.49 3.64 10.96
N LEU A 33 -14.29 3.95 10.47
CA LEU A 33 -13.80 3.34 9.23
C LEU A 33 -13.53 1.84 9.38
N PHE A 34 -13.09 1.41 10.55
CA PHE A 34 -12.84 0.00 10.84
C PHE A 34 -14.13 -0.75 11.21
N GLU A 35 -15.08 -0.09 11.83
CA GLU A 35 -16.36 -0.67 12.26
C GLU A 35 -17.29 -1.00 11.09
N ASN A 36 -17.26 -0.20 10.01
CA ASN A 36 -18.17 -0.36 8.89
C ASN A 36 -17.73 -1.50 7.96
N SER A 37 -18.44 -2.61 7.96
CA SER A 37 -18.18 -3.79 7.12
C SER A 37 -18.41 -3.58 5.60
N HIS A 38 -18.84 -2.39 5.18
CA HIS A 38 -18.96 -2.04 3.76
C HIS A 38 -17.75 -1.25 3.25
N ASN A 39 -16.90 -0.75 4.14
CA ASN A 39 -15.73 0.02 3.77
C ASN A 39 -14.69 -0.85 3.06
N LYS A 40 -14.09 -0.27 2.03
CA LYS A 40 -13.07 -0.90 1.20
C LYS A 40 -11.72 -0.24 1.42
N TRP A 41 -10.75 -1.04 1.76
CA TRP A 41 -9.37 -0.65 2.03
C TRP A 41 -8.47 -1.16 0.92
N LEU A 42 -7.55 -0.32 0.46
CA LEU A 42 -6.57 -0.67 -0.56
C LEU A 42 -5.16 -0.36 -0.08
N ASP A 43 -4.27 -1.35 -0.23
CA ASP A 43 -2.82 -1.14 -0.24
C ASP A 43 -2.31 -1.35 -1.67
N PRO A 44 -1.88 -0.29 -2.38
CA PRO A 44 -1.57 -0.37 -3.81
C PRO A 44 -0.14 -0.85 -4.12
N GLY A 45 0.64 -1.18 -3.11
CA GLY A 45 2.01 -1.70 -3.23
C GLY A 45 2.41 -2.38 -1.95
N CYS A 46 1.70 -3.49 -1.65
CA CYS A 46 1.68 -4.07 -0.31
C CYS A 46 2.97 -4.82 0.09
N GLY A 47 3.89 -5.08 -0.86
CA GLY A 47 5.09 -5.86 -0.58
C GLY A 47 4.77 -7.21 0.06
N GLU A 48 5.34 -7.49 1.22
CA GLU A 48 5.05 -8.71 2.00
C GLU A 48 3.68 -8.66 2.74
N GLY A 49 2.87 -7.60 2.58
CA GLY A 49 1.54 -7.50 3.18
C GLY A 49 1.51 -6.93 4.60
N SER A 50 2.54 -6.22 5.05
CA SER A 50 2.63 -5.72 6.43
C SER A 50 1.50 -4.74 6.80
N PHE A 51 1.15 -3.81 5.91
CA PHE A 51 -0.02 -2.94 6.10
C PHE A 51 -1.32 -3.74 6.08
N GLY A 52 -1.46 -4.65 5.10
CA GLY A 52 -2.62 -5.52 4.95
C GLY A 52 -2.92 -6.31 6.21
N LYS A 53 -1.89 -6.90 6.84
CA LYS A 53 -2.02 -7.59 8.12
C LYS A 53 -2.58 -6.71 9.23
N GLN A 54 -2.02 -5.50 9.39
CA GLN A 54 -2.46 -4.57 10.43
C GLN A 54 -3.88 -4.07 10.21
N VAL A 55 -4.25 -3.76 8.95
CA VAL A 55 -5.63 -3.40 8.59
C VAL A 55 -6.56 -4.57 8.88
N TYR A 56 -6.20 -5.79 8.47
CA TYR A 56 -6.98 -7.00 8.74
C TYR A 56 -7.24 -7.20 10.24
N GLU A 57 -6.21 -7.12 11.08
CA GLU A 57 -6.33 -7.26 12.53
C GLU A 57 -7.27 -6.20 13.13
N ASN A 58 -7.17 -4.94 12.69
CA ASN A 58 -8.05 -3.87 13.14
C ASN A 58 -9.50 -4.08 12.68
N LEU A 59 -9.72 -4.51 11.43
CA LEU A 59 -11.07 -4.83 10.93
C LEU A 59 -11.67 -6.01 11.70
N MET A 60 -10.90 -7.06 11.94
CA MET A 60 -11.33 -8.21 12.76
C MET A 60 -11.75 -7.80 14.17
N PHE A 61 -11.01 -6.87 14.77
CA PHE A 61 -11.31 -6.37 16.10
C PHE A 61 -12.56 -5.49 16.15
N ASN A 62 -12.77 -4.63 15.15
CA ASN A 62 -13.81 -3.59 15.19
C ASN A 62 -15.13 -4.00 14.53
N GLN A 63 -15.16 -4.95 13.59
CA GLN A 63 -16.40 -5.37 12.92
C GLN A 63 -17.21 -6.37 13.75
N THR A 64 -17.48 -6.03 15.01
CA THR A 64 -18.16 -6.92 15.98
C THR A 64 -19.63 -7.20 15.67
N GLN A 65 -20.25 -6.43 14.77
CA GLN A 65 -21.61 -6.66 14.28
C GLN A 65 -21.74 -7.96 13.48
N ILE A 66 -20.65 -8.46 12.90
CA ILE A 66 -20.60 -9.80 12.29
C ILE A 66 -20.17 -10.76 13.41
N LEU A 67 -21.10 -11.45 14.03
CA LEU A 67 -20.87 -12.25 15.24
C LEU A 67 -20.04 -13.50 14.96
N ASP A 68 -20.29 -14.18 13.85
CA ASP A 68 -19.49 -15.34 13.46
C ASP A 68 -18.10 -14.90 12.99
N ILE A 69 -17.08 -15.44 13.65
CA ILE A 69 -15.68 -15.04 13.39
C ILE A 69 -15.19 -15.46 12.01
N ASN A 70 -15.68 -16.59 11.48
CA ASN A 70 -15.30 -17.09 10.16
C ASN A 70 -16.01 -16.27 9.08
N GLU A 71 -17.27 -15.90 9.28
CA GLU A 71 -17.99 -14.99 8.39
C GLU A 71 -17.33 -13.61 8.36
N ARG A 72 -16.94 -13.07 9.52
CA ARG A 72 -16.22 -11.81 9.65
C ARG A 72 -14.91 -11.85 8.86
N ARG A 73 -14.10 -12.88 9.08
CA ARG A 73 -12.85 -13.12 8.37
C ARG A 73 -13.06 -13.17 6.85
N THR A 74 -13.98 -14.00 6.40
CA THR A 74 -14.31 -14.14 4.97
C THR A 74 -14.79 -12.83 4.36
N THR A 75 -15.60 -12.06 5.09
CA THR A 75 -16.08 -10.76 4.64
C THR A 75 -14.92 -9.77 4.47
N ILE A 76 -14.01 -9.72 5.44
CA ILE A 76 -12.85 -8.82 5.37
C ILE A 76 -11.96 -9.20 4.20
N LEU A 77 -11.59 -10.46 4.07
CA LEU A 77 -10.67 -10.92 3.02
C LEU A 77 -11.26 -10.76 1.62
N LYS A 78 -12.56 -11.07 1.44
CA LYS A 78 -13.22 -11.01 0.13
C LYS A 78 -13.76 -9.65 -0.26
N LYS A 79 -14.15 -8.81 0.69
CA LYS A 79 -14.95 -7.62 0.39
C LYS A 79 -14.34 -6.31 0.86
N ASN A 80 -13.52 -6.33 1.93
CA ASN A 80 -13.03 -5.11 2.54
C ASN A 80 -11.57 -4.80 2.22
N LEU A 81 -10.70 -5.80 2.18
CA LEU A 81 -9.26 -5.61 2.05
C LEU A 81 -8.77 -6.01 0.67
N PHE A 82 -8.12 -5.08 -0.02
CA PHE A 82 -7.54 -5.26 -1.35
C PHE A 82 -6.04 -4.99 -1.27
N LEU A 83 -5.24 -5.96 -1.70
CA LEU A 83 -3.79 -5.91 -1.64
C LEU A 83 -3.23 -6.05 -3.05
N LEU A 84 -2.61 -4.99 -3.56
CA LEU A 84 -1.97 -5.01 -4.86
C LEU A 84 -0.46 -5.09 -4.70
N GLU A 85 0.15 -5.98 -5.47
CA GLU A 85 1.59 -6.12 -5.57
C GLU A 85 1.98 -6.38 -7.02
N LYS A 86 3.07 -5.78 -7.46
CA LYS A 86 3.57 -5.98 -8.82
C LYS A 86 4.42 -7.23 -8.97
N ASN A 87 5.10 -7.62 -7.89
CA ASN A 87 6.01 -8.74 -7.87
C ASN A 87 5.30 -10.00 -7.37
N GLU A 88 5.07 -10.97 -8.26
CA GLU A 88 4.44 -12.26 -7.95
C GLU A 88 5.17 -13.04 -6.84
N TYR A 89 6.47 -12.81 -6.63
CA TYR A 89 7.24 -13.42 -5.54
C TYR A 89 6.61 -13.20 -4.17
N TYR A 90 5.87 -12.12 -3.97
CA TYR A 90 5.25 -11.80 -2.68
C TYR A 90 3.88 -12.43 -2.48
N GLU A 91 3.26 -13.05 -3.49
CA GLU A 91 1.89 -13.56 -3.39
C GLU A 91 1.70 -14.52 -2.21
N GLU A 92 2.53 -15.57 -2.13
CA GLU A 92 2.44 -16.54 -1.03
C GLU A 92 2.77 -15.92 0.33
N LYS A 93 3.73 -15.00 0.39
CA LYS A 93 4.07 -14.29 1.64
C LYS A 93 2.94 -13.40 2.13
N ILE A 94 2.22 -12.73 1.22
CA ILE A 94 1.05 -11.94 1.57
C ILE A 94 -0.01 -12.85 2.18
N LYS A 95 -0.32 -14.00 1.55
CA LYS A 95 -1.29 -14.97 2.05
C LYS A 95 -0.92 -15.47 3.45
N GLU A 96 0.34 -15.84 3.66
CA GLU A 96 0.85 -16.27 4.97
C GLU A 96 0.70 -15.17 6.02
N ASN A 97 1.08 -13.94 5.69
CA ASN A 97 1.07 -12.80 6.62
C ASN A 97 -0.33 -12.39 7.07
N ILE A 98 -1.32 -12.41 6.16
CA ILE A 98 -2.72 -12.10 6.50
C ILE A 98 -3.49 -13.32 7.01
N GLY A 99 -2.86 -14.49 7.02
CA GLY A 99 -3.47 -15.74 7.46
C GLY A 99 -4.55 -16.26 6.50
N ASP A 100 -4.41 -16.02 5.20
CA ASP A 100 -5.33 -16.54 4.19
C ASP A 100 -4.99 -17.98 3.83
N ASP A 101 -5.48 -18.91 4.64
CA ASP A 101 -5.32 -20.36 4.46
C ASP A 101 -6.29 -20.97 3.44
N VAL A 102 -7.25 -20.21 2.94
CA VAL A 102 -8.29 -20.67 2.02
C VAL A 102 -8.25 -19.99 0.64
N GLY A 103 -7.31 -19.07 0.43
CA GLY A 103 -7.13 -18.38 -0.86
C GLY A 103 -8.29 -17.44 -1.23
N GLU A 104 -8.92 -16.83 -0.24
CA GLU A 104 -10.11 -15.99 -0.43
C GLU A 104 -9.84 -14.49 -0.47
N SER A 105 -8.59 -14.07 -0.22
CA SER A 105 -8.20 -12.67 -0.18
C SER A 105 -8.18 -12.00 -1.55
N ASN A 106 -8.45 -10.69 -1.59
CA ASN A 106 -8.27 -9.87 -2.78
C ASN A 106 -6.79 -9.48 -2.94
N ILE A 107 -5.93 -10.48 -3.18
CA ILE A 107 -4.54 -10.26 -3.60
C ILE A 107 -4.52 -10.18 -5.12
N ILE A 108 -4.02 -9.07 -5.65
CA ILE A 108 -4.03 -8.78 -7.07
C ILE A 108 -2.60 -8.52 -7.53
N ILE A 109 -2.02 -9.48 -8.24
CA ILE A 109 -0.66 -9.35 -8.77
C ILE A 109 -0.71 -8.54 -10.06
N THR A 110 -0.42 -7.24 -9.95
CA THR A 110 -0.47 -6.29 -11.06
C THR A 110 0.31 -5.00 -10.77
N ASP A 111 0.62 -4.26 -11.83
CA ASP A 111 1.14 -2.90 -11.71
C ASP A 111 -0.01 -1.92 -11.39
N TYR A 112 -0.02 -1.38 -10.16
CA TYR A 112 -1.06 -0.44 -9.73
C TYR A 112 -1.28 0.73 -10.70
N LEU A 113 -0.22 1.27 -11.27
CA LEU A 113 -0.33 2.40 -12.19
C LEU A 113 -1.07 2.05 -13.50
N LYS A 114 -1.13 0.76 -13.85
CA LYS A 114 -1.86 0.24 -15.01
C LYS A 114 -3.21 -0.36 -14.68
N TRP A 115 -3.44 -0.67 -13.40
CA TRP A 115 -4.67 -1.29 -12.93
C TRP A 115 -5.82 -0.29 -12.90
N THR A 116 -6.99 -0.70 -13.39
CA THR A 116 -8.21 0.12 -13.37
C THR A 116 -9.30 -0.64 -12.62
N PRO A 117 -9.58 -0.27 -11.35
CA PRO A 117 -10.65 -0.90 -10.59
C PRO A 117 -12.03 -0.46 -11.10
N ASN A 118 -13.00 -1.34 -10.97
CA ASN A 118 -14.42 -1.02 -11.20
C ASN A 118 -15.13 -0.51 -9.93
N ILE A 119 -14.39 -0.32 -8.86
CA ILE A 119 -14.87 0.16 -7.56
C ILE A 119 -14.02 1.33 -7.06
N LYS A 120 -14.55 2.07 -6.11
CA LYS A 120 -13.83 3.11 -5.35
C LYS A 120 -13.59 2.65 -3.93
N PHE A 121 -12.53 3.17 -3.31
CA PHE A 121 -12.09 2.79 -1.97
C PHE A 121 -12.43 3.88 -0.95
N ASP A 122 -12.75 3.45 0.27
CA ASP A 122 -12.99 4.34 1.40
C ASP A 122 -11.66 4.78 2.02
N VAL A 123 -10.67 3.88 2.01
CA VAL A 123 -9.31 4.14 2.51
C VAL A 123 -8.28 3.55 1.55
N ILE A 124 -7.26 4.34 1.22
CA ILE A 124 -6.05 3.86 0.54
C ILE A 124 -4.86 4.16 1.46
N ILE A 125 -4.11 3.12 1.83
CA ILE A 125 -3.03 3.20 2.80
C ILE A 125 -1.82 2.39 2.34
N GLY A 126 -0.60 2.85 2.61
CA GLY A 126 0.59 2.08 2.26
C GLY A 126 1.87 2.90 2.23
N ASN A 127 2.95 2.24 1.79
CA ASN A 127 4.25 2.84 1.52
C ASN A 127 4.62 2.60 0.05
N PRO A 128 4.12 3.42 -0.88
CA PRO A 128 4.33 3.19 -2.30
C PRO A 128 5.81 3.34 -2.70
N PRO A 129 6.26 2.70 -3.79
CA PRO A 129 7.62 2.85 -4.29
C PRO A 129 7.92 4.30 -4.68
N TYR A 130 9.08 4.82 -4.26
CA TYR A 130 9.43 6.22 -4.52
C TYR A 130 9.96 6.46 -5.91
N ASN A 131 10.72 5.50 -6.46
CA ASN A 131 11.35 5.61 -7.78
C ASN A 131 11.25 4.28 -8.53
N SER A 132 11.26 4.35 -9.86
CA SER A 132 11.39 3.15 -10.69
C SER A 132 12.77 2.52 -10.54
N GLY A 133 12.82 1.17 -10.52
CA GLY A 133 14.06 0.41 -10.54
C GLY A 133 14.91 0.48 -9.26
N GLY A 134 14.34 0.89 -8.12
CA GLY A 134 15.04 0.95 -6.85
C GLY A 134 16.21 1.95 -6.79
N LEU A 135 16.45 2.72 -7.83
CA LEU A 135 17.55 3.68 -7.91
C LEU A 135 17.33 4.85 -6.94
N LYS A 136 18.21 4.98 -5.97
CA LYS A 136 18.25 6.14 -5.08
C LYS A 136 18.80 7.33 -5.86
N LYS A 137 18.03 8.42 -5.96
CA LYS A 137 18.58 9.71 -6.35
C LYS A 137 19.53 10.15 -5.25
N THR A 138 20.81 9.96 -5.45
CA THR A 138 21.83 10.55 -4.55
C THR A 138 21.87 12.04 -4.81
N PRO A 139 21.68 12.91 -3.78
CA PRO A 139 21.91 14.33 -3.93
C PRO A 139 23.42 14.54 -4.08
N THR A 140 23.91 14.57 -5.31
CA THR A 140 25.30 14.91 -5.59
C THR A 140 25.34 16.28 -6.26
N ASN A 141 26.16 17.20 -5.69
CA ASN A 141 26.53 18.45 -6.32
C ASN A 141 27.43 18.24 -7.57
N LYS A 142 27.64 16.98 -7.99
CA LYS A 142 28.40 16.64 -9.20
C LYS A 142 27.41 16.32 -10.30
N VAL A 143 27.56 17.00 -11.40
CA VAL A 143 26.87 16.76 -12.67
C VAL A 143 27.21 15.34 -13.17
N LEU A 144 26.54 14.34 -12.63
CA LEU A 144 26.50 13.02 -13.23
C LEU A 144 25.38 13.03 -14.28
N LYS A 145 25.69 12.48 -15.45
CA LYS A 145 24.79 12.44 -16.61
C LYS A 145 23.37 12.07 -16.18
N LYS A 146 22.40 12.87 -16.61
CA LYS A 146 20.95 12.73 -16.34
C LYS A 146 20.32 11.40 -16.74
N ASP A 147 21.05 10.52 -17.39
CA ASP A 147 20.53 9.32 -18.05
C ASP A 147 20.23 8.13 -17.13
N LYS A 148 20.40 8.27 -15.80
CA LYS A 148 20.21 7.18 -14.81
C LYS A 148 19.35 7.53 -13.62
N ASP A 149 18.67 8.67 -13.60
CA ASP A 149 17.71 8.97 -12.55
C ASP A 149 16.41 8.19 -12.82
N GLY A 150 16.07 7.24 -11.94
CA GLY A 150 14.80 6.54 -12.00
C GLY A 150 13.62 7.51 -11.99
N GLU A 151 12.54 7.15 -12.69
CA GLU A 151 11.32 7.95 -12.71
C GLU A 151 10.71 8.04 -11.31
N THR A 152 10.22 9.23 -10.93
CA THR A 152 9.56 9.44 -9.65
C THR A 152 8.17 8.81 -9.68
N LEU A 153 7.97 7.72 -8.94
CA LEU A 153 6.69 6.97 -8.94
C LEU A 153 5.70 7.44 -7.90
N TRP A 154 6.15 7.86 -6.72
CA TRP A 154 5.24 8.19 -5.62
C TRP A 154 4.18 9.24 -5.98
N ILE A 155 4.52 10.23 -6.84
CA ILE A 155 3.57 11.25 -7.31
C ILE A 155 2.45 10.61 -8.14
N GLN A 156 2.81 9.65 -9.01
CA GLN A 156 1.84 8.93 -9.83
C GLN A 156 0.92 8.07 -8.96
N PHE A 157 1.48 7.42 -7.92
CA PHE A 157 0.69 6.67 -6.94
C PHE A 157 -0.31 7.56 -6.22
N VAL A 158 0.11 8.74 -5.74
CA VAL A 158 -0.79 9.71 -5.08
C VAL A 158 -1.92 10.12 -6.02
N LYS A 159 -1.60 10.59 -7.24
CA LYS A 159 -2.61 11.03 -8.22
C LYS A 159 -3.62 9.92 -8.52
N LYS A 160 -3.13 8.72 -8.84
CA LYS A 160 -4.00 7.58 -9.12
C LYS A 160 -4.84 7.15 -7.91
N SER A 161 -4.28 7.26 -6.71
CA SER A 161 -5.03 6.94 -5.49
C SER A 161 -6.16 7.94 -5.24
N LEU A 162 -5.94 9.23 -5.47
CA LEU A 162 -7.01 10.23 -5.40
C LEU A 162 -8.13 9.95 -6.41
N GLU A 163 -7.78 9.48 -7.63
CA GLU A 163 -8.78 9.05 -8.62
C GLU A 163 -9.56 7.81 -8.16
N ASN A 164 -8.96 6.90 -7.40
CA ASN A 164 -9.58 5.66 -6.94
C ASN A 164 -10.31 5.80 -5.61
N LEU A 165 -10.14 6.91 -4.88
CA LEU A 165 -10.89 7.19 -3.66
C LEU A 165 -12.35 7.55 -3.94
N LYS A 166 -13.22 7.20 -2.99
CA LYS A 166 -14.56 7.78 -2.88
C LYS A 166 -14.46 9.25 -2.44
N GLU A 167 -15.50 10.02 -2.72
CA GLU A 167 -15.65 11.34 -2.10
C GLU A 167 -15.70 11.19 -0.57
N GLY A 168 -14.90 12.00 0.13
CA GLY A 168 -14.72 11.89 1.59
C GLY A 168 -13.85 10.70 2.04
N GLY A 169 -13.23 9.96 1.13
CA GLY A 169 -12.32 8.87 1.46
C GLY A 169 -10.96 9.36 1.98
N TYR A 170 -10.17 8.46 2.54
CA TYR A 170 -8.90 8.76 3.21
C TYR A 170 -7.71 8.19 2.45
N LEU A 171 -6.70 9.02 2.20
CA LEU A 171 -5.39 8.62 1.66
C LEU A 171 -4.32 8.78 2.73
N CYS A 172 -3.63 7.70 3.09
CA CYS A 172 -2.56 7.70 4.07
C CYS A 172 -1.32 6.99 3.56
N PHE A 173 -0.35 7.75 3.05
CA PHE A 173 0.88 7.22 2.47
C PHE A 173 2.13 7.71 3.18
N ILE A 174 3.14 6.84 3.23
CA ILE A 174 4.51 7.26 3.53
C ILE A 174 5.12 7.75 2.22
N ILE A 175 5.41 9.05 2.13
CA ILE A 175 5.98 9.67 0.94
C ILE A 175 7.14 10.60 1.30
N PRO A 176 8.07 10.87 0.36
CA PRO A 176 9.16 11.79 0.60
C PRO A 176 8.68 13.20 0.96
N SER A 177 9.23 13.80 2.02
CA SER A 177 8.84 15.15 2.51
C SER A 177 9.05 16.29 1.50
N ILE A 178 9.65 16.00 0.36
CA ILE A 178 9.88 16.99 -0.72
C ILE A 178 8.56 17.58 -1.25
N TRP A 179 7.43 16.91 -1.06
CA TRP A 179 6.11 17.44 -1.44
C TRP A 179 5.74 18.73 -0.69
N LEU A 180 6.34 18.96 0.48
CA LEU A 180 6.20 20.21 1.25
C LEU A 180 6.91 21.41 0.62
N LYS A 181 7.73 21.18 -0.42
CA LYS A 181 8.45 22.23 -1.15
C LYS A 181 7.73 22.53 -2.47
N PRO A 182 7.00 23.67 -2.57
CA PRO A 182 6.12 23.96 -3.72
C PRO A 182 6.85 23.94 -5.07
N ASP A 183 8.12 24.32 -5.10
CA ASP A 183 8.94 24.43 -6.30
C ASP A 183 9.47 23.09 -6.84
N ARG A 184 9.34 21.99 -6.08
CA ARG A 184 10.00 20.73 -6.41
C ARG A 184 9.04 19.58 -6.75
N ALA A 185 7.91 19.50 -6.09
CA ALA A 185 6.98 18.38 -6.28
C ALA A 185 5.85 18.67 -7.27
N LYS A 186 5.59 19.95 -7.61
CA LYS A 186 4.50 20.37 -8.50
C LYS A 186 3.14 19.74 -8.17
N MET A 187 2.87 19.53 -6.88
CA MET A 187 1.64 18.90 -6.41
C MET A 187 0.54 19.93 -6.09
N TYR A 188 0.83 21.23 -6.20
CA TYR A 188 -0.10 22.32 -5.91
C TYR A 188 -0.66 22.97 -7.19
N GLU A 189 -0.29 22.43 -8.36
CA GLU A 189 -0.89 22.76 -9.64
C GLU A 189 -2.01 21.75 -9.93
#